data_2df4e7aa6bad152109f655f7c746fc97
#
_entry.id   2df4e7aa6bad152109f655f7c746fc97
#
_cell.length_a   1.000
_cell.length_b   1.000
_cell.length_c   1.000
_cell.angle_alpha   90.00
_cell.angle_beta   90.00
_cell.angle_gamma   90.00
#
_symmetry.space_group_name_H-M   'P 1'
#
loop_
_entity.id
_entity.type
_entity.pdbx_description
1 polymer ?
#
loop_
_entity_poly.entity_id
_entity_poly.type
_entity_poly.pdbx_seq_one_letter_code
_entity_poly.pdbx_strand_id
1 'polypeptide(L)'
;ILIPFGVNIVSNPLATIDLAAATGADFVRSTFTGAYVGENGITDTNIPETLRRKKALGLNKLKLFYKVNPESDIYLAERSIEKTTKSLIFHCFPDGLCVSGNSAGVETDSSLITRVKSVANNTPVFCNTGCTKENIIEKLSYSDGACVGTAFKKEGKFENFIEKKRVREFMEVVFEYRKTL
;
A
#
# COMPACT_ATOMS: atom_id res chain seq x y z
N ILE A 1 -5.27 -17.14 12.74
CA ILE A 1 -5.70 -15.72 12.70
C ILE A 1 -7.08 -15.71 12.06
N LEU A 2 -8.06 -15.02 12.66
CA LEU A 2 -9.46 -14.98 12.21
C LEU A 2 -9.75 -13.82 11.23
N ILE A 3 -8.79 -12.93 11.01
CA ILE A 3 -8.89 -11.80 10.08
C ILE A 3 -7.85 -11.98 8.97
N PRO A 4 -8.12 -11.48 7.75
CA PRO A 4 -7.14 -11.50 6.67
C PRO A 4 -5.83 -10.82 7.12
N PHE A 5 -4.70 -11.43 6.80
CA PHE A 5 -3.39 -10.86 7.11
C PHE A 5 -2.51 -10.83 5.87
N GLY A 6 -1.61 -9.86 5.83
CA GLY A 6 -0.65 -9.70 4.75
C GLY A 6 0.80 -9.76 5.22
N VAL A 7 1.68 -10.04 4.29
CA VAL A 7 3.13 -10.06 4.50
C VAL A 7 3.86 -9.21 3.47
N ASN A 8 5.05 -8.76 3.81
CA ASN A 8 5.92 -8.03 2.89
C ASN A 8 7.40 -8.19 3.29
N ILE A 9 8.26 -8.37 2.31
CA ILE A 9 9.71 -8.21 2.43
C ILE A 9 10.09 -6.95 1.66
N VAL A 10 10.66 -5.98 2.35
CA VAL A 10 11.00 -4.67 1.77
C VAL A 10 11.94 -4.85 0.58
N SER A 11 11.66 -4.16 -0.52
CA SER A 11 12.44 -4.16 -1.76
C SER A 11 12.68 -5.53 -2.41
N ASN A 12 11.92 -6.55 -2.00
CA ASN A 12 12.04 -7.89 -2.60
C ASN A 12 10.65 -8.51 -2.88
N PRO A 13 10.02 -8.18 -4.03
CA PRO A 13 8.71 -8.71 -4.40
C PRO A 13 8.66 -10.23 -4.51
N LEU A 14 9.72 -10.85 -5.04
CA LEU A 14 9.79 -12.29 -5.22
C LEU A 14 9.78 -13.04 -3.88
N ALA A 15 10.67 -12.63 -2.97
CA ALA A 15 10.72 -13.20 -1.62
C ALA A 15 9.41 -12.91 -0.83
N THR A 16 8.72 -11.80 -1.12
CA THR A 16 7.38 -11.52 -0.56
C THR A 16 6.36 -12.59 -0.95
N ILE A 17 6.39 -13.07 -2.20
CA ILE A 17 5.53 -14.17 -2.67
C ILE A 17 5.88 -15.48 -1.96
N ASP A 18 7.16 -15.78 -1.80
CA ASP A 18 7.61 -16.99 -1.08
C ASP A 18 7.18 -16.96 0.39
N LEU A 19 7.31 -15.81 1.05
CA LEU A 19 6.84 -15.62 2.41
C LEU A 19 5.32 -15.79 2.52
N ALA A 20 4.57 -15.27 1.55
CA ALA A 20 3.11 -15.45 1.51
C ALA A 20 2.72 -16.92 1.39
N ALA A 21 3.44 -17.70 0.57
CA ALA A 21 3.23 -19.15 0.46
C ALA A 21 3.53 -19.87 1.78
N ALA A 22 4.63 -19.52 2.43
CA ALA A 22 5.06 -20.15 3.68
C ALA A 22 4.13 -19.85 4.87
N THR A 23 3.48 -18.69 4.86
CA THR A 23 2.64 -18.22 5.98
C THR A 23 1.14 -18.38 5.75
N GLY A 24 0.71 -18.65 4.50
CA GLY A 24 -0.70 -18.66 4.12
C GLY A 24 -1.35 -17.28 4.16
N ALA A 25 -0.59 -16.23 3.86
CA ALA A 25 -1.10 -14.86 3.84
C ALA A 25 -2.18 -14.66 2.77
N ASP A 26 -3.16 -13.80 3.07
CA ASP A 26 -4.26 -13.48 2.18
C ASP A 26 -3.89 -12.42 1.14
N PHE A 27 -2.95 -11.54 1.48
CA PHE A 27 -2.49 -10.48 0.59
C PHE A 27 -1.02 -10.13 0.81
N VAL A 28 -0.46 -9.46 -0.17
CA VAL A 28 0.86 -8.82 -0.09
C VAL A 28 0.77 -7.38 -0.57
N ARG A 29 1.59 -6.51 -0.01
CA ARG A 29 1.70 -5.12 -0.43
C ARG A 29 3.17 -4.79 -0.67
N SER A 30 3.52 -4.48 -1.92
CA SER A 30 4.91 -4.22 -2.28
C SER A 30 5.02 -3.29 -3.50
N THR A 31 6.25 -2.87 -3.80
CA THR A 31 6.60 -2.27 -5.08
C THR A 31 6.88 -3.40 -6.07
N PHE A 32 5.94 -3.70 -6.95
CA PHE A 32 6.02 -4.83 -7.87
C PHE A 32 6.47 -4.44 -9.27
N THR A 33 6.42 -3.15 -9.59
CA THR A 33 6.69 -2.63 -10.95
C THR A 33 7.59 -1.43 -10.90
N GLY A 34 8.40 -1.25 -11.95
CA GLY A 34 9.27 -0.10 -12.15
C GLY A 34 10.68 -0.32 -11.63
N ALA A 35 11.54 0.65 -11.91
CA ALA A 35 12.89 0.73 -11.37
C ALA A 35 13.03 2.05 -10.60
N TYR A 36 13.62 1.97 -9.42
CA TYR A 36 13.73 3.09 -8.47
C TYR A 36 15.14 3.20 -7.92
N VAL A 37 15.50 4.38 -7.45
CA VAL A 37 16.76 4.66 -6.78
C VAL A 37 16.51 5.36 -5.45
N GLY A 38 17.18 4.93 -4.41
CA GLY A 38 17.14 5.49 -3.06
C GLY A 38 18.35 5.09 -2.24
N GLU A 39 18.27 5.24 -0.92
CA GLU A 39 19.37 4.94 0.01
C GLU A 39 19.79 3.47 -0.03
N ASN A 40 18.90 2.57 -0.41
CA ASN A 40 19.20 1.13 -0.57
C ASN A 40 19.80 0.78 -1.95
N GLY A 41 20.12 1.77 -2.78
CA GLY A 41 20.61 1.57 -4.14
C GLY A 41 19.50 1.50 -5.17
N ILE A 42 19.68 0.66 -6.20
CA ILE A 42 18.70 0.50 -7.28
C ILE A 42 17.77 -0.67 -6.94
N THR A 43 16.47 -0.38 -6.89
CA THR A 43 15.42 -1.40 -6.83
C THR A 43 14.90 -1.64 -8.25
N ASP A 44 15.26 -2.78 -8.84
CA ASP A 44 14.71 -3.26 -10.11
C ASP A 44 13.68 -4.36 -9.85
N THR A 45 12.47 -4.14 -10.33
CA THR A 45 11.35 -5.08 -10.11
C THR A 45 11.08 -5.92 -11.36
N ASN A 46 10.82 -7.20 -11.17
CA ASN A 46 10.47 -8.12 -12.25
C ASN A 46 9.07 -8.71 -12.02
N ILE A 47 8.03 -7.95 -12.40
CA ILE A 47 6.65 -8.40 -12.20
C ILE A 47 6.30 -9.69 -12.99
N PRO A 48 6.78 -9.93 -14.23
CA PRO A 48 6.53 -11.20 -14.90
C PRO A 48 7.04 -12.41 -14.11
N GLU A 49 8.22 -12.31 -13.52
CA GLU A 49 8.78 -13.37 -12.69
C GLU A 49 7.99 -13.57 -11.40
N THR A 50 7.64 -12.47 -10.73
CA THR A 50 6.80 -12.47 -9.53
C THR A 50 5.46 -13.17 -9.77
N LEU A 51 4.79 -12.87 -10.89
CA LEU A 51 3.51 -13.50 -11.24
C LEU A 51 3.67 -14.98 -11.62
N ARG A 52 4.74 -15.35 -12.32
CA ARG A 52 5.05 -16.77 -12.60
C ARG A 52 5.30 -17.53 -11.30
N ARG A 53 6.05 -16.94 -10.35
CA ARG A 53 6.29 -17.53 -9.03
C ARG A 53 5.00 -17.70 -8.23
N LYS A 54 4.15 -16.68 -8.18
CA LYS A 54 2.81 -16.76 -7.57
C LYS A 54 2.01 -17.93 -8.13
N LYS A 55 1.98 -18.07 -9.46
CA LYS A 55 1.26 -19.15 -10.15
C LYS A 55 1.86 -20.53 -9.84
N ALA A 56 3.19 -20.66 -9.90
CA ALA A 56 3.90 -21.92 -9.62
C ALA A 56 3.67 -22.42 -8.20
N LEU A 57 3.49 -21.53 -7.24
CA LEU A 57 3.19 -21.84 -5.84
C LEU A 57 1.67 -22.05 -5.58
N GLY A 58 0.83 -21.99 -6.60
CA GLY A 58 -0.62 -22.21 -6.46
C GLY A 58 -1.37 -21.10 -5.71
N LEU A 59 -0.79 -19.92 -5.57
CA LEU A 59 -1.34 -18.80 -4.78
C LEU A 59 -2.43 -18.02 -5.54
N ASN A 60 -3.42 -18.72 -6.11
CA ASN A 60 -4.44 -18.11 -6.97
C ASN A 60 -5.32 -17.08 -6.24
N LYS A 61 -5.52 -17.25 -4.92
CA LYS A 61 -6.33 -16.34 -4.11
C LYS A 61 -5.56 -15.19 -3.50
N LEU A 62 -4.23 -15.22 -3.52
CA LEU A 62 -3.37 -14.17 -2.95
C LEU A 62 -3.61 -12.85 -3.66
N LYS A 63 -3.98 -11.81 -2.90
CA LYS A 63 -4.20 -10.46 -3.39
C LYS A 63 -2.91 -9.66 -3.43
N LEU A 64 -2.71 -8.93 -4.51
CA LEU A 64 -1.53 -8.09 -4.72
C LEU A 64 -1.92 -6.61 -4.65
N PHE A 65 -1.46 -5.90 -3.61
CA PHE A 65 -1.59 -4.46 -3.46
C PHE A 65 -0.30 -3.78 -3.90
N TYR A 66 -0.37 -2.98 -4.94
CA TYR A 66 0.78 -2.36 -5.59
C TYR A 66 1.00 -0.95 -5.05
N LYS A 67 2.20 -0.66 -4.57
CA LYS A 67 2.61 0.73 -4.37
C LYS A 67 2.76 1.40 -5.72
N VAL A 68 2.00 2.47 -5.95
CA VAL A 68 2.10 3.27 -7.19
C VAL A 68 3.37 4.12 -7.16
N ASN A 69 3.70 4.61 -5.98
CA ASN A 69 4.94 5.30 -5.64
C ASN A 69 5.50 4.73 -4.32
N PRO A 70 6.75 4.28 -4.28
CA PRO A 70 7.38 3.88 -3.02
C PRO A 70 7.65 5.10 -2.13
N GLU A 71 7.66 4.88 -0.83
CA GLU A 71 8.22 5.83 0.12
C GLU A 71 9.75 5.86 -0.05
N SER A 72 10.41 6.98 -0.01
CA SER A 72 11.87 7.15 0.03
C SER A 72 12.64 6.88 -1.28
N ASP A 73 12.00 6.35 -2.32
CA ASP A 73 12.67 6.06 -3.59
C ASP A 73 12.12 6.92 -4.73
N ILE A 74 12.97 7.25 -5.69
CA ILE A 74 12.62 8.00 -6.89
C ILE A 74 12.51 7.04 -8.07
N TYR A 75 11.42 7.15 -8.83
CA TYR A 75 11.23 6.39 -10.07
C TYR A 75 12.19 6.88 -11.15
N LEU A 76 12.92 5.97 -11.78
CA LEU A 76 13.93 6.32 -12.78
C LEU A 76 13.35 6.77 -14.12
N ALA A 77 12.06 6.54 -14.38
CA ALA A 77 11.41 6.98 -15.60
C ALA A 77 10.61 8.27 -15.36
N GLU A 78 10.76 9.25 -16.22
CA GLU A 78 9.96 10.50 -16.18
C GLU A 78 8.56 10.23 -16.70
N ARG A 79 7.62 9.99 -15.78
CA ARG A 79 6.21 9.75 -16.09
C ARG A 79 5.31 10.40 -15.04
N SER A 80 4.17 10.96 -15.47
CA SER A 80 3.17 11.41 -14.50
C SER A 80 2.56 10.22 -13.75
N ILE A 81 2.10 10.46 -12.53
CA ILE A 81 1.48 9.43 -11.69
C ILE A 81 0.27 8.79 -12.38
N GLU A 82 -0.50 9.55 -13.13
CA GLU A 82 -1.67 9.06 -13.89
C GLU A 82 -1.25 8.10 -15.01
N LYS A 83 -0.18 8.44 -15.76
CA LYS A 83 0.35 7.56 -16.80
C LYS A 83 0.91 6.28 -16.22
N THR A 84 1.62 6.37 -15.09
CA THR A 84 2.13 5.22 -14.35
C THR A 84 0.99 4.33 -13.88
N THR A 85 -0.04 4.90 -13.25
CA THR A 85 -1.22 4.19 -12.75
C THR A 85 -1.97 3.45 -13.87
N LYS A 86 -2.26 4.14 -14.98
CA LYS A 86 -2.93 3.52 -16.14
C LYS A 86 -2.14 2.33 -16.70
N SER A 87 -0.83 2.52 -16.85
CA SER A 87 0.06 1.47 -17.35
C SER A 87 0.12 0.26 -16.41
N LEU A 88 0.20 0.51 -15.10
CA LEU A 88 0.21 -0.51 -14.07
C LEU A 88 -1.08 -1.33 -14.08
N ILE A 89 -2.24 -0.69 -14.13
CA ILE A 89 -3.54 -1.37 -14.19
C ILE A 89 -3.65 -2.21 -15.46
N PHE A 90 -3.29 -1.63 -16.61
CA PHE A 90 -3.41 -2.30 -17.90
C PHE A 90 -2.53 -3.55 -18.02
N HIS A 91 -1.30 -3.50 -17.53
CA HIS A 91 -0.33 -4.58 -17.71
C HIS A 91 -0.30 -5.60 -16.56
N CYS A 92 -0.68 -5.19 -15.33
CA CYS A 92 -0.37 -5.96 -14.12
C CYS A 92 -1.59 -6.38 -13.31
N PHE A 93 -2.79 -5.87 -13.62
CA PHE A 93 -4.05 -6.25 -12.98
C PHE A 93 -3.98 -6.26 -11.44
N PRO A 94 -3.65 -5.14 -10.77
CA PRO A 94 -3.55 -5.08 -9.32
C PRO A 94 -4.90 -5.32 -8.65
N ASP A 95 -4.89 -5.98 -7.48
CA ASP A 95 -6.07 -6.09 -6.62
C ASP A 95 -6.33 -4.79 -5.83
N GLY A 96 -5.35 -3.90 -5.76
CA GLY A 96 -5.45 -2.57 -5.16
C GLY A 96 -4.18 -1.76 -5.36
N LEU A 97 -4.32 -0.45 -5.26
CA LEU A 97 -3.26 0.53 -5.43
C LEU A 97 -3.00 1.26 -4.11
N CYS A 98 -1.77 1.40 -3.72
CA CYS A 98 -1.34 2.10 -2.52
C CYS A 98 -0.58 3.37 -2.90
N VAL A 99 -1.04 4.52 -2.42
CA VAL A 99 -0.44 5.83 -2.66
C VAL A 99 0.24 6.31 -1.39
N SER A 100 1.54 6.61 -1.47
CA SER A 100 2.38 6.93 -0.32
C SER A 100 2.78 8.39 -0.28
N GLY A 101 3.04 8.90 0.93
CA GLY A 101 3.84 10.10 1.14
C GLY A 101 5.34 9.82 0.97
N ASN A 102 6.17 10.80 1.29
CA ASN A 102 7.62 10.75 1.04
C ASN A 102 8.38 9.78 1.97
N SER A 103 7.80 9.40 3.09
CA SER A 103 8.39 8.41 4.02
C SER A 103 7.34 7.76 4.90
N ALA A 104 7.73 6.70 5.64
CA ALA A 104 6.86 6.01 6.58
C ALA A 104 6.30 6.96 7.65
N GLY A 105 4.98 7.00 7.79
CA GLY A 105 4.29 7.87 8.74
C GLY A 105 4.09 9.32 8.28
N VAL A 106 4.71 9.74 7.17
CA VAL A 106 4.47 11.05 6.57
C VAL A 106 3.15 11.02 5.79
N GLU A 107 2.39 12.10 5.95
CA GLU A 107 1.08 12.23 5.32
C GLU A 107 1.16 12.17 3.79
N THR A 108 0.27 11.38 3.21
CA THR A 108 0.08 11.34 1.76
C THR A 108 -0.74 12.57 1.32
N ASP A 109 -0.26 13.28 0.33
CA ASP A 109 -0.99 14.41 -0.27
C ASP A 109 -2.32 13.93 -0.88
N SER A 110 -3.43 14.53 -0.46
CA SER A 110 -4.77 14.21 -0.94
C SER A 110 -4.93 14.47 -2.43
N SER A 111 -4.20 15.45 -2.98
CA SER A 111 -4.18 15.70 -4.43
C SER A 111 -3.56 14.52 -5.20
N LEU A 112 -2.53 13.89 -4.65
CA LEU A 112 -1.90 12.72 -5.25
C LEU A 112 -2.86 11.51 -5.25
N ILE A 113 -3.58 11.28 -4.13
CA ILE A 113 -4.60 10.23 -4.04
C ILE A 113 -5.69 10.47 -5.09
N THR A 114 -6.20 11.69 -5.19
CA THR A 114 -7.24 12.09 -6.16
C THR A 114 -6.79 11.85 -7.60
N ARG A 115 -5.55 12.21 -7.95
CA ARG A 115 -4.98 11.98 -9.27
C ARG A 115 -4.88 10.49 -9.63
N VAL A 116 -4.45 9.66 -8.69
CA VAL A 116 -4.44 8.20 -8.89
C VAL A 116 -5.87 7.68 -9.02
N LYS A 117 -6.78 8.08 -8.13
CA LYS A 117 -8.18 7.65 -8.12
C LYS A 117 -8.90 8.02 -9.43
N SER A 118 -8.63 9.20 -10.01
CA SER A 118 -9.26 9.65 -11.25
C SER A 118 -9.00 8.74 -12.46
N VAL A 119 -7.98 7.89 -12.39
CA VAL A 119 -7.60 6.98 -13.47
C VAL A 119 -7.58 5.50 -13.06
N ALA A 120 -7.95 5.20 -11.81
CA ALA A 120 -7.91 3.84 -11.27
C ALA A 120 -9.07 2.96 -11.75
N ASN A 121 -10.08 3.53 -12.41
CA ASN A 121 -11.30 2.82 -12.78
C ASN A 121 -11.93 2.13 -11.55
N ASN A 122 -12.14 0.82 -11.60
CA ASN A 122 -12.70 0.03 -10.51
C ASN A 122 -11.63 -0.55 -9.56
N THR A 123 -10.33 -0.23 -9.76
CA THR A 123 -9.28 -0.71 -8.88
C THR A 123 -9.29 0.10 -7.57
N PRO A 124 -9.41 -0.55 -6.39
CA PRO A 124 -9.38 0.15 -5.12
C PRO A 124 -8.06 0.92 -4.90
N VAL A 125 -8.18 2.13 -4.36
CA VAL A 125 -7.03 3.00 -4.03
C VAL A 125 -6.96 3.22 -2.53
N PHE A 126 -5.81 2.97 -1.95
CA PHE A 126 -5.56 3.09 -0.51
C PHE A 126 -4.58 4.23 -0.22
N CYS A 127 -4.93 5.08 0.74
CA CYS A 127 -3.96 5.98 1.37
C CYS A 127 -2.96 5.14 2.19
N ASN A 128 -1.68 5.14 1.79
CA ASN A 128 -0.72 4.16 2.30
C ASN A 128 0.09 4.64 3.50
N THR A 129 0.25 5.96 3.69
CA THR A 129 1.06 6.51 4.78
C THR A 129 0.41 7.72 5.42
N GLY A 130 0.77 7.98 6.69
CA GLY A 130 0.47 9.21 7.41
C GLY A 130 -0.99 9.42 7.79
N CYS A 131 -1.82 8.36 7.80
CA CYS A 131 -3.18 8.46 8.32
C CYS A 131 -3.17 8.56 9.84
N THR A 132 -3.85 9.58 10.37
CA THR A 132 -4.07 9.83 11.79
C THR A 132 -5.57 9.94 12.06
N LYS A 133 -5.98 9.97 13.34
CA LYS A 133 -7.39 10.15 13.67
C LYS A 133 -7.94 11.52 13.25
N GLU A 134 -7.06 12.51 13.12
CA GLU A 134 -7.42 13.87 12.73
C GLU A 134 -7.68 14.01 11.23
N ASN A 135 -6.96 13.24 10.38
CA ASN A 135 -7.06 13.35 8.92
C ASN A 135 -7.78 12.18 8.23
N ILE A 136 -8.10 11.08 8.95
CA ILE A 136 -8.61 9.85 8.33
C ILE A 136 -9.91 10.07 7.55
N ILE A 137 -10.81 10.91 8.02
CA ILE A 137 -12.07 11.20 7.31
C ILE A 137 -11.77 11.84 5.95
N GLU A 138 -10.88 12.84 5.93
CA GLU A 138 -10.44 13.45 4.68
C GLU A 138 -9.82 12.42 3.74
N LYS A 139 -8.88 11.58 4.24
CA LYS A 139 -8.22 10.57 3.40
C LYS A 139 -9.21 9.54 2.84
N LEU A 140 -10.19 9.11 3.62
CA LEU A 140 -11.22 8.19 3.18
C LEU A 140 -12.22 8.82 2.21
N SER A 141 -12.37 10.14 2.18
CA SER A 141 -13.19 10.81 1.16
C SER A 141 -12.55 10.79 -0.24
N TYR A 142 -11.24 10.58 -0.34
CA TYR A 142 -10.49 10.49 -1.60
C TYR A 142 -10.03 9.07 -1.94
N SER A 143 -10.16 8.10 -1.03
CA SER A 143 -9.66 6.74 -1.20
C SER A 143 -10.69 5.69 -0.76
N ASP A 144 -10.48 4.44 -1.16
CA ASP A 144 -11.34 3.32 -0.79
C ASP A 144 -10.93 2.68 0.56
N GLY A 145 -9.81 3.13 1.12
CA GLY A 145 -9.30 2.64 2.40
C GLY A 145 -7.94 3.24 2.77
N ALA A 146 -7.41 2.80 3.90
CA ALA A 146 -6.15 3.33 4.40
C ALA A 146 -5.28 2.24 5.06
N CYS A 147 -3.96 2.41 4.96
CA CYS A 147 -2.98 1.64 5.72
C CYS A 147 -2.48 2.48 6.89
N VAL A 148 -2.70 2.00 8.11
CA VAL A 148 -2.42 2.75 9.33
C VAL A 148 -1.41 1.98 10.18
N GLY A 149 -0.32 2.60 10.54
CA GLY A 149 0.72 1.98 11.36
C GLY A 149 1.19 2.90 12.48
N THR A 150 1.96 3.92 12.15
CA THR A 150 2.61 4.84 13.09
C THR A 150 1.62 5.50 14.05
N ALA A 151 0.43 5.89 13.56
CA ALA A 151 -0.61 6.49 14.40
C ALA A 151 -1.11 5.58 15.54
N PHE A 152 -1.01 4.26 15.38
CA PHE A 152 -1.40 3.29 16.40
C PHE A 152 -0.34 3.07 17.49
N LYS A 153 0.88 3.52 17.24
CA LYS A 153 2.00 3.31 18.15
C LYS A 153 2.02 4.37 19.25
N LYS A 154 2.59 4.01 20.41
CA LYS A 154 2.74 4.92 21.55
C LYS A 154 3.43 6.22 21.09
N GLU A 155 2.88 7.36 21.50
CA GLU A 155 3.34 8.71 21.14
C GLU A 155 3.38 8.99 19.62
N GLY A 156 2.81 8.12 18.77
CA GLY A 156 2.89 8.27 17.31
C GLY A 156 4.31 8.09 16.75
N LYS A 157 5.20 7.39 17.45
CA LYS A 157 6.60 7.16 17.04
C LYS A 157 6.74 5.79 16.38
N PHE A 158 7.43 5.76 15.26
CA PHE A 158 7.59 4.56 14.43
C PHE A 158 8.22 3.38 15.19
N GLU A 159 9.18 3.63 16.05
CA GLU A 159 9.91 2.63 16.83
C GLU A 159 9.13 2.06 18.00
N ASN A 160 8.06 2.71 18.43
CA ASN A 160 7.31 2.31 19.61
C ASN A 160 6.32 1.15 19.32
N PHE A 161 5.86 0.49 20.39
CA PHE A 161 4.83 -0.55 20.30
C PHE A 161 3.44 0.04 20.05
N ILE A 162 2.54 -0.80 19.53
CA ILE A 162 1.12 -0.45 19.34
C ILE A 162 0.45 -0.20 20.70
N GLU A 163 -0.31 0.88 20.80
CA GLU A 163 -1.07 1.28 21.96
C GLU A 163 -2.58 1.07 21.72
N LYS A 164 -3.19 0.15 22.47
CA LYS A 164 -4.60 -0.23 22.30
C LYS A 164 -5.56 0.97 22.36
N LYS A 165 -5.28 1.96 23.21
CA LYS A 165 -6.09 3.18 23.34
C LYS A 165 -6.13 3.95 22.03
N ARG A 166 -4.97 4.17 21.39
CA ARG A 166 -4.85 4.88 20.12
C ARG A 166 -5.60 4.18 18.99
N VAL A 167 -5.50 2.83 18.93
CA VAL A 167 -6.27 2.03 17.95
C VAL A 167 -7.77 2.23 18.16
N ARG A 168 -8.25 2.18 19.40
CA ARG A 168 -9.67 2.36 19.72
C ARG A 168 -10.16 3.74 19.29
N GLU A 169 -9.49 4.81 19.74
CA GLU A 169 -9.85 6.20 19.42
C GLU A 169 -9.88 6.45 17.91
N PHE A 170 -8.92 5.89 17.18
CA PHE A 170 -8.89 5.98 15.71
C PHE A 170 -10.08 5.26 15.08
N MET A 171 -10.38 4.04 15.53
CA MET A 171 -11.47 3.25 14.96
C MET A 171 -12.84 3.81 15.31
N GLU A 172 -13.00 4.49 16.44
CA GLU A 172 -14.23 5.23 16.78
C GLU A 172 -14.53 6.28 15.69
N VAL A 173 -13.54 7.07 15.28
CA VAL A 173 -13.68 8.05 14.20
C VAL A 173 -14.06 7.37 12.88
N VAL A 174 -13.41 6.25 12.53
CA VAL A 174 -13.72 5.50 11.30
C VAL A 174 -15.13 4.90 11.34
N PHE A 175 -15.56 4.37 12.48
CA PHE A 175 -16.91 3.80 12.62
C PHE A 175 -18.00 4.87 12.50
N GLU A 176 -17.80 6.05 13.08
CA GLU A 176 -18.75 7.16 12.91
C GLU A 176 -18.81 7.62 11.45
N TYR A 177 -17.68 7.76 10.79
CA TYR A 177 -17.66 8.09 9.36
C TYR A 177 -18.41 7.05 8.51
N ARG A 178 -18.22 5.74 8.76
CA ARG A 178 -18.91 4.68 8.03
C ARG A 178 -20.44 4.69 8.16
N LYS A 179 -20.99 5.30 9.22
CA LYS A 179 -22.44 5.47 9.38
C LYS A 179 -23.02 6.54 8.46
N THR A 180 -22.16 7.39 7.88
CA THR A 180 -22.56 8.47 6.98
C THR A 180 -22.52 8.09 5.50
N LEU A 181 -22.00 6.91 5.18
CA LEU A 181 -21.93 6.33 3.82
C LEU A 181 -23.16 5.50 3.51
#